data_41f35f1dd8fcac5738caa4ff9c444da0
#
_entry.id   41f35f1dd8fcac5738caa4ff9c444da0
#
_cell.length_a   1.000
_cell.length_b   1.000
_cell.length_c   1.000
_cell.angle_alpha   90.00
_cell.angle_beta   90.00
_cell.angle_gamma   90.00
#
_symmetry.space_group_name_H-M   'P 1'
#
loop_
_entity.id
_entity.type
_entity.pdbx_description
1 polymer ?
#
loop_
_entity_poly.entity_id
_entity_poly.type
_entity_poly.pdbx_seq_one_letter_code
_entity_poly.pdbx_strand_id
1 'polypeptide(L)'
;MGIPENTELESELRKIADYIVTLRREISVLQANEIHMRKIPAAGQELAAVVSSTEGATNEIMAIAETVLSADASDPVAYKALVDKEMMALFESCAFQDLTGQRISRVVKTLEHIEARVSRFANYTGVEDQPGHANEQEAEAATRREKLLLNGPSIADDGNTQPMIDRLLAALKAQ
;
A
#
# COMPACT_ATOMS: atom_id res chain seq x y z
N MET A 1 59.06 32.54 -5.53
CA MET A 1 57.85 32.78 -4.75
C MET A 1 56.68 32.40 -5.66
N GLY A 2 56.20 31.21 -5.57
CA GLY A 2 55.14 30.71 -6.46
C GLY A 2 54.84 29.25 -6.14
N ILE A 3 53.55 28.95 -6.00
CA ILE A 3 52.86 27.65 -6.09
C ILE A 3 52.60 26.92 -4.76
N PRO A 4 51.93 27.54 -3.80
CA PRO A 4 51.09 26.74 -2.86
C PRO A 4 49.65 26.54 -3.37
N GLU A 5 49.08 27.44 -4.18
CA GLU A 5 47.70 27.38 -4.63
C GLU A 5 47.37 26.16 -5.52
N ASN A 6 48.31 25.66 -6.33
CA ASN A 6 48.04 24.56 -7.25
C ASN A 6 47.93 23.19 -6.53
N THR A 7 48.66 23.01 -5.46
CA THR A 7 48.65 21.75 -4.68
C THR A 7 47.34 21.59 -3.85
N GLU A 8 46.81 22.70 -3.35
CA GLU A 8 45.57 22.74 -2.62
C GLU A 8 44.39 22.49 -3.55
N LEU A 9 44.38 23.12 -4.74
CA LEU A 9 43.37 22.87 -5.78
C LEU A 9 43.39 21.42 -6.28
N GLU A 10 44.58 20.85 -6.49
CA GLU A 10 44.72 19.43 -6.87
C GLU A 10 44.18 18.49 -5.79
N SER A 11 44.41 18.80 -4.52
CA SER A 11 43.88 18.06 -3.38
C SER A 11 42.36 18.09 -3.35
N GLU A 12 41.76 19.26 -3.54
CA GLU A 12 40.29 19.41 -3.57
C GLU A 12 39.67 18.71 -4.78
N LEU A 13 40.28 18.80 -5.97
CA LEU A 13 39.82 18.08 -7.15
C LEU A 13 39.86 16.56 -6.96
N ARG A 14 40.87 16.02 -6.27
CA ARG A 14 40.90 14.58 -5.94
C ARG A 14 39.79 14.21 -5.00
N LYS A 15 39.53 14.98 -3.94
CA LYS A 15 38.38 14.74 -3.03
C LYS A 15 37.04 14.72 -3.77
N ILE A 16 36.84 15.66 -4.68
CA ILE A 16 35.63 15.71 -5.52
C ILE A 16 35.53 14.46 -6.42
N ALA A 17 36.64 14.05 -7.05
CA ALA A 17 36.67 12.86 -7.89
C ALA A 17 36.33 11.58 -7.09
N ASP A 18 36.93 11.42 -5.91
CA ASP A 18 36.66 10.30 -5.01
C ASP A 18 35.18 10.29 -4.54
N TYR A 19 34.64 11.46 -4.23
CA TYR A 19 33.23 11.60 -3.89
C TYR A 19 32.31 11.17 -5.05
N ILE A 20 32.60 11.61 -6.29
CA ILE A 20 31.84 11.23 -7.48
C ILE A 20 31.89 9.71 -7.72
N VAL A 21 33.06 9.09 -7.57
CA VAL A 21 33.20 7.63 -7.72
C VAL A 21 32.37 6.89 -6.69
N THR A 22 32.39 7.36 -5.46
CA THR A 22 31.61 6.74 -4.38
C THR A 22 30.11 6.94 -4.59
N LEU A 23 29.68 8.16 -4.97
CA LEU A 23 28.29 8.46 -5.29
C LEU A 23 27.76 7.56 -6.43
N ARG A 24 28.56 7.35 -7.49
CA ARG A 24 28.20 6.41 -8.57
C ARG A 24 28.00 4.98 -8.07
N ARG A 25 28.82 4.54 -7.11
CA ARG A 25 28.67 3.22 -6.50
C ARG A 25 27.36 3.12 -5.71
N GLU A 26 27.03 4.11 -4.90
CA GLU A 26 25.78 4.13 -4.11
C GLU A 26 24.54 4.18 -5.00
N ILE A 27 24.57 4.97 -6.09
CA ILE A 27 23.51 4.97 -7.10
C ILE A 27 23.35 3.58 -7.73
N SER A 28 24.45 2.89 -8.03
CA SER A 28 24.40 1.52 -8.56
C SER A 28 23.82 0.52 -7.55
N VAL A 29 24.14 0.66 -6.26
CA VAL A 29 23.61 -0.18 -5.18
C VAL A 29 22.12 0.07 -4.95
N LEU A 30 21.63 1.31 -5.16
CA LEU A 30 20.21 1.63 -5.09
C LEU A 30 19.38 0.79 -6.06
N GLN A 31 19.94 0.43 -7.22
CA GLN A 31 19.25 -0.35 -8.26
C GLN A 31 17.89 0.24 -8.63
N ALA A 32 17.83 1.55 -8.82
CA ALA A 32 16.60 2.29 -9.09
C ALA A 32 15.80 1.69 -10.27
N ASN A 33 16.49 1.22 -11.31
CA ASN A 33 15.85 0.57 -12.45
C ASN A 33 15.18 -0.75 -12.06
N GLU A 34 15.81 -1.57 -11.20
CA GLU A 34 15.19 -2.81 -10.71
C GLU A 34 13.95 -2.52 -9.87
N ILE A 35 14.02 -1.52 -9.01
CA ILE A 35 12.88 -1.07 -8.20
C ILE A 35 11.73 -0.63 -9.11
N HIS A 36 12.02 0.28 -10.04
CA HIS A 36 11.00 0.86 -10.92
C HIS A 36 10.42 -0.13 -11.92
N MET A 37 11.26 -0.93 -12.59
CA MET A 37 10.82 -1.79 -13.70
C MET A 37 10.32 -3.16 -13.25
N ARG A 38 10.66 -3.61 -12.04
CA ARG A 38 10.30 -4.96 -11.57
C ARG A 38 9.60 -4.98 -10.22
N LYS A 39 10.17 -4.35 -9.18
CA LYS A 39 9.67 -4.48 -7.80
C LYS A 39 8.32 -3.79 -7.62
N ILE A 40 8.20 -2.54 -8.05
CA ILE A 40 6.94 -1.77 -7.95
C ILE A 40 5.83 -2.42 -8.79
N PRO A 41 6.03 -2.75 -10.09
CA PRO A 41 5.00 -3.44 -10.86
C PRO A 41 4.60 -4.79 -10.28
N ALA A 42 5.55 -5.59 -9.77
CA ALA A 42 5.24 -6.87 -9.15
C ALA A 42 4.38 -6.70 -7.88
N ALA A 43 4.70 -5.73 -7.02
CA ALA A 43 3.88 -5.41 -5.85
C ALA A 43 2.46 -4.95 -6.27
N GLY A 44 2.35 -4.14 -7.32
CA GLY A 44 1.06 -3.73 -7.89
C GLY A 44 0.22 -4.93 -8.39
N GLN A 45 0.85 -5.90 -9.05
CA GLN A 45 0.16 -7.13 -9.50
C GLN A 45 -0.32 -7.98 -8.32
N GLU A 46 0.48 -8.11 -7.26
CA GLU A 46 0.05 -8.84 -6.06
C GLU A 46 -1.14 -8.15 -5.38
N LEU A 47 -1.14 -6.81 -5.29
CA LEU A 47 -2.28 -6.06 -4.75
C LEU A 47 -3.53 -6.20 -5.62
N ALA A 48 -3.40 -6.11 -6.95
CA ALA A 48 -4.53 -6.33 -7.86
C ALA A 48 -5.14 -7.74 -7.70
N ALA A 49 -4.28 -8.74 -7.51
CA ALA A 49 -4.74 -10.11 -7.26
C ALA A 49 -5.43 -10.26 -5.89
N VAL A 50 -5.01 -9.52 -4.86
CA VAL A 50 -5.72 -9.45 -3.57
C VAL A 50 -7.11 -8.88 -3.75
N VAL A 51 -7.25 -7.73 -4.44
CA VAL A 51 -8.55 -7.11 -4.72
C VAL A 51 -9.47 -8.08 -5.45
N SER A 52 -9.02 -8.67 -6.55
CA SER A 52 -9.81 -9.63 -7.33
C SER A 52 -10.23 -10.85 -6.51
N SER A 53 -9.34 -11.39 -5.67
CA SER A 53 -9.66 -12.54 -4.81
C SER A 53 -10.69 -12.18 -3.74
N THR A 54 -10.60 -10.98 -3.14
CA THR A 54 -11.57 -10.52 -2.14
C THR A 54 -12.93 -10.23 -2.75
N GLU A 55 -12.98 -9.63 -3.94
CA GLU A 55 -14.22 -9.38 -4.68
C GLU A 55 -14.90 -10.72 -5.05
N GLY A 56 -14.15 -11.68 -5.58
CA GLY A 56 -14.67 -13.01 -5.93
C GLY A 56 -15.28 -13.70 -4.71
N ALA A 57 -14.55 -13.79 -3.61
CA ALA A 57 -15.03 -14.43 -2.39
C ALA A 57 -16.26 -13.71 -1.81
N THR A 58 -16.30 -12.38 -1.83
CA THR A 58 -17.46 -11.62 -1.37
C THR A 58 -18.69 -11.91 -2.20
N ASN A 59 -18.57 -11.97 -3.53
CA ASN A 59 -19.67 -12.30 -4.43
C ASN A 59 -20.19 -13.73 -4.20
N GLU A 60 -19.29 -14.70 -3.96
CA GLU A 60 -19.67 -16.07 -3.61
C GLU A 60 -20.44 -16.13 -2.30
N ILE A 61 -19.94 -15.45 -1.26
CA ILE A 61 -20.60 -15.37 0.05
C ILE A 61 -22.00 -14.77 -0.08
N MET A 62 -22.14 -13.70 -0.86
CA MET A 62 -23.46 -13.09 -1.12
C MET A 62 -24.41 -14.05 -1.84
N ALA A 63 -23.94 -14.75 -2.88
CA ALA A 63 -24.73 -15.73 -3.61
C ALA A 63 -25.19 -16.91 -2.71
N ILE A 64 -24.31 -17.39 -1.83
CA ILE A 64 -24.66 -18.41 -0.83
C ILE A 64 -25.75 -17.89 0.11
N ALA A 65 -25.60 -16.68 0.63
CA ALA A 65 -26.60 -16.06 1.51
C ALA A 65 -27.95 -15.90 0.81
N GLU A 66 -28.01 -15.44 -0.44
CA GLU A 66 -29.19 -15.30 -1.24
C GLU A 66 -29.87 -16.67 -1.48
N THR A 67 -29.07 -17.72 -1.77
CA THR A 67 -29.55 -19.07 -1.95
C THR A 67 -30.24 -19.59 -0.69
N VAL A 68 -29.65 -19.41 0.46
CA VAL A 68 -30.22 -19.83 1.75
C VAL A 68 -31.49 -19.03 2.08
N LEU A 69 -31.49 -17.72 1.86
CA LEU A 69 -32.62 -16.83 2.17
C LEU A 69 -33.81 -17.08 1.25
N SER A 70 -33.62 -17.48 -0.01
CA SER A 70 -34.67 -17.76 -0.98
C SER A 70 -35.16 -19.20 -0.97
N ALA A 71 -34.53 -20.06 -0.16
CA ALA A 71 -34.87 -21.48 -0.12
C ALA A 71 -36.24 -21.74 0.52
N ASP A 72 -37.00 -22.71 -0.05
CA ASP A 72 -38.24 -23.16 0.52
C ASP A 72 -38.01 -24.00 1.81
N ALA A 73 -38.53 -23.53 2.92
CA ALA A 73 -38.45 -24.19 4.21
C ALA A 73 -39.62 -25.13 4.53
N SER A 74 -40.51 -25.39 3.56
CA SER A 74 -41.68 -26.27 3.75
C SER A 74 -41.29 -27.74 3.99
N ASP A 75 -40.12 -28.19 3.47
CA ASP A 75 -39.51 -29.48 3.80
C ASP A 75 -38.27 -29.27 4.68
N PRO A 76 -38.35 -29.52 5.99
CA PRO A 76 -37.21 -29.27 6.90
C PRO A 76 -35.96 -30.12 6.61
N VAL A 77 -36.15 -31.31 6.02
CA VAL A 77 -35.04 -32.21 5.71
C VAL A 77 -34.28 -31.71 4.48
N ALA A 78 -35.00 -31.34 3.43
CA ALA A 78 -34.40 -30.76 2.24
C ALA A 78 -33.76 -29.42 2.53
N TYR A 79 -34.41 -28.54 3.30
CA TYR A 79 -33.88 -27.27 3.72
C TYR A 79 -32.57 -27.42 4.51
N LYS A 80 -32.55 -28.36 5.48
CA LYS A 80 -31.31 -28.61 6.26
C LYS A 80 -30.18 -29.09 5.36
N ALA A 81 -30.44 -30.00 4.44
CA ALA A 81 -29.40 -30.50 3.52
C ALA A 81 -28.83 -29.38 2.64
N LEU A 82 -29.67 -28.45 2.18
CA LEU A 82 -29.25 -27.28 1.42
C LEU A 82 -28.38 -26.36 2.28
N VAL A 83 -28.82 -26.04 3.50
CA VAL A 83 -28.04 -25.17 4.40
C VAL A 83 -26.67 -25.80 4.73
N ASP A 84 -26.63 -27.10 5.03
CA ASP A 84 -25.36 -27.79 5.31
C ASP A 84 -24.41 -27.70 4.10
N LYS A 85 -24.91 -27.86 2.87
CA LYS A 85 -24.13 -27.73 1.64
C LYS A 85 -23.63 -26.31 1.45
N GLU A 86 -24.47 -25.30 1.59
CA GLU A 86 -24.12 -23.90 1.39
C GLU A 86 -23.15 -23.40 2.50
N MET A 87 -23.25 -23.91 3.73
CA MET A 87 -22.29 -23.63 4.78
C MET A 87 -20.88 -24.20 4.48
N MET A 88 -20.80 -25.37 3.85
CA MET A 88 -19.50 -25.91 3.40
C MET A 88 -18.89 -25.02 2.31
N ALA A 89 -19.69 -24.58 1.33
CA ALA A 89 -19.24 -23.65 0.30
C ALA A 89 -18.78 -22.30 0.90
N LEU A 90 -19.47 -21.81 1.95
CA LEU A 90 -19.07 -20.61 2.68
C LEU A 90 -17.67 -20.76 3.31
N PHE A 91 -17.38 -21.91 3.94
CA PHE A 91 -16.05 -22.17 4.49
C PHE A 91 -14.97 -22.19 3.40
N GLU A 92 -15.26 -22.79 2.24
CA GLU A 92 -14.34 -22.79 1.10
C GLU A 92 -14.10 -21.36 0.59
N SER A 93 -15.16 -20.56 0.45
CA SER A 93 -15.05 -19.16 0.04
C SER A 93 -14.25 -18.30 1.02
N CYS A 94 -14.25 -18.64 2.33
CA CYS A 94 -13.44 -17.93 3.34
C CYS A 94 -11.95 -18.29 3.28
N ALA A 95 -11.56 -19.38 2.60
CA ALA A 95 -10.15 -19.80 2.53
C ALA A 95 -9.25 -18.82 1.75
N PHE A 96 -9.83 -17.86 1.00
CA PHE A 96 -9.06 -16.81 0.33
C PHE A 96 -8.19 -15.97 1.28
N GLN A 97 -8.57 -15.89 2.56
CA GLN A 97 -7.90 -15.04 3.56
C GLN A 97 -6.42 -15.41 3.72
N ASP A 98 -6.08 -16.71 3.77
CA ASP A 98 -4.70 -17.15 3.89
C ASP A 98 -3.87 -16.75 2.65
N LEU A 99 -4.42 -16.95 1.47
CA LEU A 99 -3.74 -16.61 0.21
C LEU A 99 -3.53 -15.09 0.07
N THR A 100 -4.53 -14.28 0.42
CA THR A 100 -4.41 -12.81 0.39
C THR A 100 -3.43 -12.32 1.44
N GLY A 101 -3.39 -12.92 2.64
CA GLY A 101 -2.41 -12.63 3.68
C GLY A 101 -0.98 -12.89 3.21
N GLN A 102 -0.73 -13.99 2.51
CA GLN A 102 0.58 -14.30 1.93
C GLN A 102 0.99 -13.29 0.85
N ARG A 103 0.06 -12.85 -0.02
CA ARG A 103 0.30 -11.82 -1.04
C ARG A 103 0.65 -10.48 -0.43
N ILE A 104 -0.14 -10.03 0.55
CA ILE A 104 0.12 -8.79 1.31
C ILE A 104 1.51 -8.85 1.97
N SER A 105 1.87 -9.97 2.59
CA SER A 105 3.19 -10.15 3.19
C SER A 105 4.34 -9.99 2.19
N ARG A 106 4.17 -10.45 0.94
CA ARG A 106 5.17 -10.23 -0.12
C ARG A 106 5.29 -8.75 -0.51
N VAL A 107 4.16 -8.04 -0.59
CA VAL A 107 4.15 -6.60 -0.87
C VAL A 107 4.87 -5.84 0.24
N VAL A 108 4.55 -6.13 1.52
CA VAL A 108 5.21 -5.50 2.69
C VAL A 108 6.72 -5.72 2.63
N LYS A 109 7.19 -6.95 2.43
CA LYS A 109 8.63 -7.25 2.29
C LYS A 109 9.28 -6.50 1.12
N THR A 110 8.54 -6.30 0.03
CA THR A 110 9.04 -5.53 -1.13
C THR A 110 9.20 -4.05 -0.76
N LEU A 111 8.24 -3.47 -0.05
CA LEU A 111 8.29 -2.09 0.42
C LEU A 111 9.42 -1.87 1.43
N GLU A 112 9.57 -2.76 2.42
CA GLU A 112 10.68 -2.74 3.38
C GLU A 112 12.05 -2.77 2.68
N HIS A 113 12.17 -3.59 1.64
CA HIS A 113 13.39 -3.66 0.85
C HIS A 113 13.67 -2.37 0.07
N ILE A 114 12.65 -1.73 -0.48
CA ILE A 114 12.77 -0.42 -1.16
C ILE A 114 13.15 0.64 -0.15
N GLU A 115 12.46 0.71 0.98
CA GLU A 115 12.74 1.64 2.08
C GLU A 115 14.19 1.55 2.55
N ALA A 116 14.68 0.34 2.84
CA ALA A 116 16.05 0.13 3.29
C ALA A 116 17.11 0.63 2.27
N ARG A 117 16.83 0.50 0.97
CA ARG A 117 17.72 1.00 -0.09
C ARG A 117 17.68 2.52 -0.19
N VAL A 118 16.48 3.10 -0.17
CA VAL A 118 16.30 4.57 -0.21
C VAL A 118 16.92 5.23 1.01
N SER A 119 16.66 4.70 2.22
CA SER A 119 17.22 5.21 3.46
C SER A 119 18.75 5.14 3.49
N ARG A 120 19.35 4.06 2.99
CA ARG A 120 20.80 3.94 2.86
C ARG A 120 21.36 5.02 1.94
N PHE A 121 20.72 5.24 0.80
CA PHE A 121 21.14 6.26 -0.16
C PHE A 121 21.02 7.68 0.42
N ALA A 122 19.90 7.99 1.08
CA ALA A 122 19.68 9.27 1.74
C ALA A 122 20.73 9.54 2.81
N ASN A 123 20.99 8.56 3.69
CA ASN A 123 22.02 8.66 4.73
C ASN A 123 23.42 8.88 4.15
N TYR A 124 23.73 8.25 3.02
CA TYR A 124 25.04 8.42 2.37
C TYR A 124 25.19 9.78 1.72
N THR A 125 24.17 10.29 1.07
CA THR A 125 24.21 11.59 0.37
C THR A 125 24.11 12.78 1.34
N GLY A 126 23.67 12.55 2.57
CA GLY A 126 23.42 13.63 3.55
C GLY A 126 22.34 14.60 3.09
N VAL A 127 21.51 14.19 2.13
CA VAL A 127 20.37 14.98 1.66
C VAL A 127 19.29 14.88 2.72
N GLU A 128 19.13 15.93 3.51
CA GLU A 128 17.92 16.10 4.30
C GLU A 128 16.77 16.42 3.34
N ASP A 129 15.60 15.79 3.58
CA ASP A 129 14.38 16.10 2.85
C ASP A 129 14.09 17.60 3.03
N GLN A 130 14.52 18.40 2.07
CA GLN A 130 13.95 19.73 1.93
C GLN A 130 12.52 19.50 1.42
N PRO A 131 11.50 20.16 2.03
CA PRO A 131 10.16 20.15 1.44
C PRO A 131 10.35 20.53 -0.02
N GLY A 132 10.24 19.52 -0.90
CA GLY A 132 10.59 19.65 -2.29
C GLY A 132 9.83 20.85 -2.84
N HIS A 133 10.44 21.56 -3.78
CA HIS A 133 9.73 22.46 -4.66
C HIS A 133 8.79 21.61 -5.54
N ALA A 134 7.84 20.92 -4.90
CA ALA A 134 6.65 20.45 -5.55
C ALA A 134 6.03 21.73 -6.11
N ASN A 135 5.94 21.81 -7.42
CA ASN A 135 5.19 22.85 -8.09
C ASN A 135 3.90 23.03 -7.29
N GLU A 136 3.48 24.26 -6.98
CA GLU A 136 2.30 24.52 -6.13
C GLU A 136 1.10 23.64 -6.55
N GLN A 137 0.99 23.35 -7.86
CA GLN A 137 0.00 22.45 -8.43
C GLN A 137 0.17 20.97 -7.99
N GLU A 138 1.39 20.48 -7.78
CA GLU A 138 1.63 19.12 -7.26
C GLU A 138 1.36 19.02 -5.77
N ALA A 139 1.68 20.06 -5.00
CA ALA A 139 1.35 20.15 -3.57
C ALA A 139 -0.16 20.23 -3.35
N GLU A 140 -0.87 21.04 -4.16
CA GLU A 140 -2.33 21.10 -4.14
C GLU A 140 -2.98 19.76 -4.57
N ALA A 141 -2.43 19.11 -5.61
CA ALA A 141 -2.91 17.81 -6.05
C ALA A 141 -2.65 16.70 -5.02
N ALA A 142 -1.52 16.73 -4.32
CA ALA A 142 -1.21 15.81 -3.22
C ALA A 142 -2.17 16.04 -2.04
N THR A 143 -2.37 17.28 -1.61
CA THR A 143 -3.32 17.64 -0.54
C THR A 143 -4.77 17.29 -0.92
N ARG A 144 -5.14 17.47 -2.20
CA ARG A 144 -6.46 17.09 -2.71
C ARG A 144 -6.62 15.58 -2.77
N ARG A 145 -5.59 14.82 -3.15
CA ARG A 145 -5.58 13.34 -3.10
C ARG A 145 -5.67 12.83 -1.67
N GLU A 146 -4.96 13.43 -0.75
CA GLU A 146 -4.99 13.07 0.67
C GLU A 146 -6.38 13.33 1.30
N LYS A 147 -7.03 14.42 0.93
CA LYS A 147 -8.42 14.73 1.35
C LYS A 147 -9.47 13.87 0.64
N LEU A 148 -9.20 13.41 -0.59
CA LEU A 148 -10.10 12.56 -1.38
C LEU A 148 -9.85 11.06 -1.17
N LEU A 149 -8.71 10.66 -0.61
CA LEU A 149 -8.54 9.35 -0.04
C LEU A 149 -9.54 9.27 1.12
N LEU A 150 -10.68 8.64 0.85
CA LEU A 150 -11.53 8.13 1.90
C LEU A 150 -10.60 7.40 2.85
N ASN A 151 -10.51 7.86 4.09
CA ASN A 151 -9.76 7.18 5.11
C ASN A 151 -10.17 5.72 5.02
N GLY A 152 -9.22 4.83 4.69
CA GLY A 152 -9.48 3.40 4.72
C GLY A 152 -10.03 3.01 6.09
N PRO A 153 -10.47 1.76 6.31
CA PRO A 153 -10.99 1.36 7.60
C PRO A 153 -10.03 1.84 8.68
N SER A 154 -10.55 2.63 9.62
CA SER A 154 -9.78 3.23 10.71
C SER A 154 -8.93 2.17 11.40
N ILE A 155 -7.59 2.32 11.35
CA ILE A 155 -6.64 1.42 12.01
C ILE A 155 -6.52 1.77 13.51
N ALA A 156 -6.98 2.95 13.90
CA ALA A 156 -7.07 3.41 15.27
C ALA A 156 -8.42 4.11 15.45
N ASP A 157 -8.86 4.26 16.68
CA ASP A 157 -10.16 4.79 17.15
C ASP A 157 -10.60 6.17 16.59
N ASP A 158 -10.00 6.59 15.48
CA ASP A 158 -10.19 7.86 14.75
C ASP A 158 -11.35 7.81 13.71
N GLY A 159 -12.02 6.67 13.59
CA GLY A 159 -13.18 6.52 12.70
C GLY A 159 -14.44 7.17 13.25
N ASN A 160 -15.34 7.61 12.36
CA ASN A 160 -16.67 8.06 12.73
C ASN A 160 -17.37 6.93 13.53
N THR A 161 -17.54 7.15 14.83
CA THR A 161 -18.24 6.18 15.69
C THR A 161 -19.75 6.22 15.40
N GLN A 162 -20.43 5.07 15.57
CA GLN A 162 -21.89 4.99 15.39
C GLN A 162 -22.65 6.13 16.10
N PRO A 163 -22.31 6.50 17.36
CA PRO A 163 -22.96 7.65 18.02
C PRO A 163 -22.77 9.01 17.33
N MET A 164 -21.66 9.19 16.61
CA MET A 164 -21.40 10.41 15.85
C MET A 164 -22.23 10.45 14.57
N ILE A 165 -22.36 9.31 13.89
CA ILE A 165 -23.22 9.15 12.71
C ILE A 165 -24.69 9.39 13.09
N ASP A 166 -25.15 8.83 14.20
CA ASP A 166 -26.52 8.99 14.70
C ASP A 166 -26.83 10.45 15.05
N ARG A 167 -25.88 11.21 15.62
CA ARG A 167 -26.00 12.65 15.86
C ARG A 167 -26.11 13.45 14.58
N LEU A 168 -25.30 13.13 13.57
CA LEU A 168 -25.35 13.79 12.25
C LEU A 168 -26.69 13.53 11.56
N LEU A 169 -27.19 12.30 11.61
CA LEU A 169 -28.50 11.93 11.05
C LEU A 169 -29.65 12.60 11.81
N ALA A 170 -29.57 12.73 13.12
CA ALA A 170 -30.56 13.45 13.92
C ALA A 170 -30.58 14.95 13.59
N ALA A 171 -29.41 15.58 13.40
CA ALA A 171 -29.29 16.96 13.01
C ALA A 171 -29.85 17.27 11.61
N LEU A 172 -29.67 16.34 10.66
CA LEU A 172 -30.21 16.43 9.29
C LEU A 172 -31.74 16.25 9.24
N LYS A 173 -32.32 15.47 10.17
CA LYS A 173 -33.79 15.30 10.27
C LYS A 173 -34.53 16.45 10.98
N ALA A 174 -33.80 17.36 11.64
CA ALA A 174 -34.34 18.49 12.35
C ALA A 174 -34.40 19.79 11.53
N GLN A 175 -33.94 19.76 10.28
CA GLN A 175 -34.09 20.80 9.26
C GLN A 175 -35.25 20.47 8.31
#